data_39d88828406d96928a4733ddbc169440
#
_entry.id   39d88828406d96928a4733ddbc169440
#
_cell.length_a   1.000
_cell.length_b   1.000
_cell.length_c   1.000
_cell.angle_alpha   90.00
_cell.angle_beta   90.00
_cell.angle_gamma   90.00
#
_symmetry.space_group_name_H-M   'P 1'
#
loop_
_entity.id
_entity.type
_entity.pdbx_description
1 polymer ?
#
loop_
_entity_poly.entity_id
_entity_poly.type
_entity_poly.pdbx_seq_one_letter_code
_entity_poly.pdbx_strand_id
1 'polypeptide(L)'
;ILAETMASLPIVVYRRRPDGGKDKDTDHWLYRLLVKRPNRYQNAFEWREMLQGHLALRGNAYCQIITNPRGEIAELIPIHPDRIKLELLSSGDYRYRVTDRFGKESVLPREDVWHLRGLSSDGLIGMSPIELARESLGMALAAQDYGARFFANDAKPTGGWIEFPGSFKDAEAKRVFRDSYQAAQSGANRGKVLVLENGMKFHEVGVTNKDAQFLELRKFQMTDVARLFRVPPHMIADLDRATFSNIEQQSLEFVMHTMTPWAERWEASIASELLLESDDLEVEFNFANLMRGDAASRSAYYQSGIQNGWLTRNEARAAENLNPIDGLDEPLRPLNMVEEHAAQDGDDPAEVESIVSEPADAARLDALISSTANRWARRLAKSKQLDAKDRALLSDAFALPIAKVDEWAARIELASLTEQDLSRSLIELGKNHESSASCR
;
A
#
# COMPACT_ATOMS: atom_id res chain seq x y z
N ILE A 1 0.45 -4.31 -11.12
CA ILE A 1 0.33 -3.86 -9.72
C ILE A 1 0.24 -2.32 -9.66
N LEU A 2 1.33 -1.55 -9.93
CA LEU A 2 1.32 -0.08 -9.77
C LEU A 2 0.17 0.60 -10.53
N ALA A 3 -0.01 0.26 -11.80
CA ALA A 3 -1.03 0.86 -12.66
C ALA A 3 -2.45 0.50 -12.19
N GLU A 4 -2.70 -0.75 -11.89
CA GLU A 4 -3.98 -1.25 -11.38
C GLU A 4 -4.31 -0.65 -10.01
N THR A 5 -3.33 -0.61 -9.10
CA THR A 5 -3.53 -0.01 -7.77
C THR A 5 -3.87 1.47 -7.90
N MET A 6 -3.14 2.24 -8.73
CA MET A 6 -3.44 3.66 -8.98
C MET A 6 -4.82 3.86 -9.60
N ALA A 7 -5.20 3.01 -10.55
CA ALA A 7 -6.51 3.05 -11.20
C ALA A 7 -7.67 2.71 -10.25
N SER A 8 -7.42 1.86 -9.25
CA SER A 8 -8.42 1.46 -8.25
C SER A 8 -8.68 2.50 -7.17
N LEU A 9 -7.77 3.48 -6.98
CA LEU A 9 -7.97 4.53 -5.99
C LEU A 9 -9.15 5.43 -6.36
N PRO A 10 -10.08 5.68 -5.43
CA PRO A 10 -11.11 6.68 -5.65
C PRO A 10 -10.51 8.08 -5.78
N ILE A 11 -10.93 8.82 -6.79
CA ILE A 11 -10.63 10.24 -6.94
C ILE A 11 -11.82 11.04 -6.44
N VAL A 12 -11.54 12.08 -5.65
CA VAL A 12 -12.54 13.01 -5.16
C VAL A 12 -12.17 14.42 -5.64
N VAL A 13 -13.13 15.11 -6.19
CA VAL A 13 -13.02 16.53 -6.54
C VAL A 13 -13.67 17.32 -5.42
N TYR A 14 -12.93 18.23 -4.82
CA TYR A 14 -13.39 19.10 -3.77
C TYR A 14 -13.47 20.55 -4.24
N ARG A 15 -14.44 21.29 -3.72
CA ARG A 15 -14.51 22.74 -3.81
C ARG A 15 -14.14 23.34 -2.47
N ARG A 16 -13.14 24.21 -2.45
CA ARG A 16 -12.73 24.93 -1.24
C ARG A 16 -13.78 25.93 -0.82
N ARG A 17 -14.08 25.95 0.47
CA ARG A 17 -14.93 26.98 1.08
C ARG A 17 -14.09 28.15 1.59
N PRO A 18 -14.69 29.37 1.69
CA PRO A 18 -14.00 30.52 2.24
C PRO A 18 -13.58 30.35 3.72
N ASP A 19 -14.24 29.46 4.45
CA ASP A 19 -13.94 29.11 5.85
C ASP A 19 -12.79 28.13 6.03
N GLY A 20 -12.14 27.72 4.94
CA GLY A 20 -11.06 26.72 4.93
C GLY A 20 -11.54 25.27 4.87
N GLY A 21 -12.87 25.03 4.90
CA GLY A 21 -13.45 23.71 4.66
C GLY A 21 -13.45 23.33 3.18
N LYS A 22 -13.81 22.09 2.88
CA LYS A 22 -13.96 21.60 1.50
C LYS A 22 -15.18 20.70 1.35
N ASP A 23 -15.94 20.95 0.28
CA ASP A 23 -17.10 20.15 -0.09
C ASP A 23 -16.82 19.30 -1.32
N LYS A 24 -17.38 18.08 -1.37
CA LYS A 24 -17.29 17.24 -2.56
C LYS A 24 -18.10 17.85 -3.70
N ASP A 25 -17.47 18.09 -4.84
CA ASP A 25 -18.11 18.59 -6.05
C ASP A 25 -18.23 17.46 -7.09
N THR A 26 -19.45 16.95 -7.23
CA THR A 26 -19.77 15.87 -8.19
C THR A 26 -20.36 16.40 -9.50
N ASP A 27 -20.69 17.69 -9.55
CA ASP A 27 -21.37 18.33 -10.69
C ASP A 27 -20.38 18.97 -11.68
N HIS A 28 -19.17 19.24 -11.24
CA HIS A 28 -18.13 19.81 -12.05
C HIS A 28 -17.73 18.87 -13.21
N TRP A 29 -17.43 19.43 -14.40
CA TRP A 29 -17.04 18.66 -15.58
C TRP A 29 -15.82 17.75 -15.33
N LEU A 30 -14.89 18.18 -14.50
CA LEU A 30 -13.69 17.43 -14.13
C LEU A 30 -14.02 16.11 -13.41
N TYR A 31 -15.02 16.12 -12.50
CA TYR A 31 -15.49 14.89 -11.85
C TYR A 31 -15.95 13.84 -12.87
N ARG A 32 -16.71 14.29 -13.89
CA ARG A 32 -17.15 13.40 -14.97
C ARG A 32 -15.96 12.78 -15.72
N LEU A 33 -14.94 13.57 -16.03
CA LEU A 33 -13.75 13.08 -16.77
C LEU A 33 -12.90 12.13 -15.92
N LEU A 34 -12.59 12.50 -14.67
CA LEU A 34 -11.68 11.72 -13.84
C LEU A 34 -12.31 10.46 -13.23
N VAL A 35 -13.62 10.51 -12.93
CA VAL A 35 -14.31 9.45 -12.17
C VAL A 35 -15.22 8.58 -13.06
N LYS A 36 -15.88 9.15 -14.06
CA LYS A 36 -16.84 8.42 -14.89
C LYS A 36 -16.27 8.03 -16.25
N ARG A 37 -15.99 9.01 -17.11
CA ARG A 37 -15.63 8.74 -18.50
C ARG A 37 -14.74 9.84 -19.07
N PRO A 38 -13.42 9.61 -19.18
CA PRO A 38 -12.47 10.59 -19.71
C PRO A 38 -12.59 10.83 -21.23
N ASN A 39 -13.02 9.82 -21.98
CA ASN A 39 -13.19 9.89 -23.44
C ASN A 39 -14.21 8.86 -23.93
N ARG A 40 -14.50 8.89 -25.25
CA ARG A 40 -15.50 8.00 -25.88
C ARG A 40 -15.10 6.52 -25.93
N TYR A 41 -13.84 6.18 -25.71
CA TYR A 41 -13.30 4.83 -25.90
C TYR A 41 -13.12 4.06 -24.58
N GLN A 42 -12.89 4.76 -23.46
CA GLN A 42 -12.43 4.16 -22.20
C GLN A 42 -13.30 4.62 -21.03
N ASN A 43 -13.42 3.75 -20.05
CA ASN A 43 -13.86 4.12 -18.72
C ASN A 43 -12.71 4.75 -17.91
N ALA A 44 -13.01 5.32 -16.77
CA ALA A 44 -12.01 6.01 -15.94
C ALA A 44 -10.93 5.08 -15.37
N PHE A 45 -11.27 3.83 -15.08
CA PHE A 45 -10.30 2.84 -14.60
C PHE A 45 -9.27 2.49 -15.68
N GLU A 46 -9.73 2.04 -16.84
CA GLU A 46 -8.87 1.68 -18.00
C GLU A 46 -7.96 2.82 -18.43
N TRP A 47 -8.48 4.03 -18.41
CA TRP A 47 -7.74 5.22 -18.77
C TRP A 47 -6.63 5.54 -17.76
N ARG A 48 -6.93 5.52 -16.46
CA ARG A 48 -5.93 5.75 -15.39
C ARG A 48 -4.86 4.65 -15.38
N GLU A 49 -5.28 3.39 -15.51
CA GLU A 49 -4.36 2.25 -15.58
C GLU A 49 -3.37 2.42 -16.74
N MET A 50 -3.86 2.75 -17.93
CA MET A 50 -3.01 2.93 -19.11
C MET A 50 -2.06 4.11 -18.93
N LEU A 51 -2.52 5.27 -18.45
CA LEU A 51 -1.65 6.43 -18.23
C LEU A 51 -0.60 6.16 -17.16
N GLN A 52 -0.97 5.51 -16.06
CA GLN A 52 -0.01 5.13 -15.03
C GLN A 52 0.99 4.08 -15.56
N GLY A 53 0.56 3.17 -16.43
CA GLY A 53 1.44 2.25 -17.14
C GLY A 53 2.44 2.98 -18.04
N HIS A 54 1.99 3.96 -18.82
CA HIS A 54 2.86 4.81 -19.64
C HIS A 54 3.88 5.56 -18.76
N LEU A 55 3.42 6.13 -17.66
CA LEU A 55 4.25 6.89 -16.73
C LEU A 55 5.30 5.99 -16.06
N ALA A 56 4.91 4.81 -15.60
CA ALA A 56 5.82 3.86 -14.94
C ALA A 56 6.86 3.26 -15.91
N LEU A 57 6.50 3.05 -17.17
CA LEU A 57 7.40 2.42 -18.15
C LEU A 57 8.23 3.44 -18.95
N ARG A 58 7.61 4.56 -19.35
CA ARG A 58 8.22 5.57 -20.23
C ARG A 58 8.57 6.88 -19.52
N GLY A 59 8.19 7.03 -18.25
CA GLY A 59 8.38 8.26 -17.49
C GLY A 59 7.46 9.42 -17.89
N ASN A 60 6.58 9.23 -18.87
CA ASN A 60 5.69 10.25 -19.41
C ASN A 60 4.34 9.65 -19.78
N ALA A 61 3.27 10.38 -19.56
CA ALA A 61 1.95 10.06 -20.07
C ALA A 61 1.32 11.32 -20.68
N TYR A 62 0.62 11.17 -21.79
CA TYR A 62 0.09 12.27 -22.58
C TYR A 62 -1.37 12.06 -22.90
N CYS A 63 -2.16 13.13 -22.81
CA CYS A 63 -3.52 13.16 -23.33
C CYS A 63 -3.71 14.40 -24.19
N GLN A 64 -4.33 14.23 -25.35
CA GLN A 64 -4.86 15.36 -26.10
C GLN A 64 -6.10 15.89 -25.41
N ILE A 65 -6.13 17.18 -25.17
CA ILE A 65 -7.27 17.90 -24.61
C ILE A 65 -8.21 18.26 -25.74
N ILE A 66 -9.45 17.81 -25.67
CA ILE A 66 -10.51 18.18 -26.59
C ILE A 66 -11.51 19.07 -25.86
N THR A 67 -11.66 20.28 -26.31
CA THR A 67 -12.61 21.25 -25.73
C THR A 67 -13.95 21.27 -26.49
N ASN A 68 -15.01 21.59 -25.77
CA ASN A 68 -16.31 21.87 -26.35
C ASN A 68 -16.40 23.34 -26.84
N PRO A 69 -17.46 23.74 -27.55
CA PRO A 69 -17.62 25.13 -28.01
C PRO A 69 -17.72 26.17 -26.89
N ARG A 70 -17.87 25.75 -25.62
CA ARG A 70 -17.89 26.64 -24.46
C ARG A 70 -16.49 26.82 -23.84
N GLY A 71 -15.47 26.14 -24.39
CA GLY A 71 -14.11 26.17 -23.86
C GLY A 71 -13.86 25.18 -22.71
N GLU A 72 -14.86 24.37 -22.30
CA GLU A 72 -14.68 23.37 -21.27
C GLU A 72 -14.03 22.09 -21.86
N ILE A 73 -13.22 21.40 -21.06
CA ILE A 73 -12.62 20.13 -21.48
C ILE A 73 -13.72 19.05 -21.61
N ALA A 74 -13.90 18.55 -22.82
CA ALA A 74 -14.91 17.54 -23.13
C ALA A 74 -14.36 16.11 -23.05
N GLU A 75 -13.13 15.90 -23.56
CA GLU A 75 -12.47 14.59 -23.58
C GLU A 75 -10.95 14.73 -23.34
N LEU A 76 -10.37 13.71 -22.71
CA LEU A 76 -8.93 13.51 -22.59
C LEU A 76 -8.55 12.25 -23.35
N ILE A 77 -8.00 12.41 -24.55
CA ILE A 77 -7.64 11.31 -25.46
C ILE A 77 -6.17 10.95 -25.25
N PRO A 78 -5.86 9.74 -24.77
CA PRO A 78 -4.47 9.37 -24.51
C PRO A 78 -3.67 9.19 -25.80
N ILE A 79 -2.42 9.67 -25.75
CA ILE A 79 -1.44 9.52 -26.81
C ILE A 79 -0.33 8.61 -26.29
N HIS A 80 0.04 7.59 -27.06
CA HIS A 80 1.13 6.69 -26.68
C HIS A 80 2.48 7.45 -26.65
N PRO A 81 3.29 7.33 -25.61
CA PRO A 81 4.54 8.10 -25.48
C PRO A 81 5.52 7.94 -26.65
N ASP A 82 5.55 6.79 -27.30
CA ASP A 82 6.42 6.57 -28.46
C ASP A 82 5.94 7.28 -29.74
N ARG A 83 4.77 7.92 -29.72
CA ARG A 83 4.17 8.65 -30.85
C ARG A 83 4.16 10.16 -30.69
N ILE A 84 4.65 10.67 -29.58
CA ILE A 84 4.67 12.09 -29.28
C ILE A 84 6.10 12.51 -28.94
N LYS A 85 6.52 13.65 -29.48
CA LYS A 85 7.81 14.26 -29.21
C LYS A 85 7.63 15.72 -28.85
N LEU A 86 8.26 16.14 -27.76
CA LEU A 86 8.33 17.55 -27.39
C LEU A 86 9.39 18.24 -28.25
N GLU A 87 9.04 19.38 -28.85
CA GLU A 87 9.91 20.22 -29.65
C GLU A 87 10.04 21.60 -29.00
N LEU A 88 11.25 21.98 -28.62
CA LEU A 88 11.55 23.32 -28.15
C LEU A 88 11.56 24.31 -29.33
N LEU A 89 10.95 25.44 -29.11
CA LEU A 89 10.89 26.55 -30.07
C LEU A 89 12.03 27.57 -29.76
N SER A 90 12.40 28.34 -30.78
CA SER A 90 13.38 29.41 -30.61
C SER A 90 12.94 30.53 -29.66
N SER A 91 11.64 30.63 -29.39
CA SER A 91 11.05 31.52 -28.39
C SER A 91 11.28 31.10 -26.94
N GLY A 92 11.78 29.87 -26.70
CA GLY A 92 11.88 29.28 -25.36
C GLY A 92 10.62 28.50 -24.94
N ASP A 93 9.56 28.54 -25.74
CA ASP A 93 8.36 27.73 -25.54
C ASP A 93 8.51 26.36 -26.21
N TYR A 94 7.51 25.48 -26.07
CA TYR A 94 7.54 24.16 -26.67
C TYR A 94 6.18 23.76 -27.25
N ARG A 95 6.22 22.80 -28.16
CA ARG A 95 5.06 22.19 -28.78
C ARG A 95 5.24 20.69 -28.88
N TYR A 96 4.19 19.99 -29.26
CA TYR A 96 4.24 18.54 -29.41
C TYR A 96 4.03 18.14 -30.88
N ARG A 97 4.93 17.27 -31.37
CA ARG A 97 4.76 16.59 -32.66
C ARG A 97 4.20 15.20 -32.38
N VAL A 98 3.05 14.90 -32.93
CA VAL A 98 2.32 13.65 -32.75
C VAL A 98 2.24 12.90 -34.08
N THR A 99 2.58 11.62 -34.05
CA THR A 99 2.41 10.71 -35.19
C THR A 99 1.22 9.81 -34.94
N ASP A 100 0.21 9.83 -35.80
CA ASP A 100 -0.97 8.99 -35.67
C ASP A 100 -0.67 7.50 -36.00
N ARG A 101 -1.71 6.64 -35.91
CA ARG A 101 -1.58 5.20 -36.22
C ARG A 101 -1.28 4.91 -37.69
N PHE A 102 -1.51 5.87 -38.56
CA PHE A 102 -1.32 5.77 -40.02
C PHE A 102 -0.03 6.44 -40.49
N GLY A 103 0.80 6.93 -39.56
CA GLY A 103 2.05 7.60 -39.87
C GLY A 103 1.93 9.08 -40.22
N LYS A 104 0.73 9.66 -40.13
CA LYS A 104 0.51 11.10 -40.39
C LYS A 104 0.97 11.89 -39.18
N GLU A 105 1.81 12.89 -39.42
CA GLU A 105 2.27 13.82 -38.39
C GLU A 105 1.33 15.01 -38.26
N SER A 106 1.13 15.43 -37.03
CA SER A 106 0.42 16.65 -36.63
C SER A 106 1.21 17.37 -35.52
N VAL A 107 1.00 18.67 -35.45
CA VAL A 107 1.63 19.49 -34.40
C VAL A 107 0.52 19.99 -33.49
N LEU A 108 0.66 19.75 -32.22
CA LEU A 108 -0.24 20.24 -31.17
C LEU A 108 0.49 21.31 -30.37
N PRO A 109 -0.14 22.45 -30.09
CA PRO A 109 0.39 23.42 -29.15
C PRO A 109 0.41 22.86 -27.74
N ARG A 110 1.12 23.52 -26.84
CA ARG A 110 1.27 23.11 -25.44
C ARG A 110 -0.08 22.95 -24.73
N GLU A 111 -0.98 23.87 -24.97
CA GLU A 111 -2.28 23.97 -24.32
C GLU A 111 -3.25 22.83 -24.70
N ASP A 112 -3.02 22.19 -25.84
CA ASP A 112 -3.83 21.08 -26.32
C ASP A 112 -3.35 19.70 -25.82
N VAL A 113 -2.29 19.66 -24.98
CA VAL A 113 -1.73 18.39 -24.48
C VAL A 113 -1.53 18.46 -22.99
N TRP A 114 -2.27 17.66 -22.26
CA TRP A 114 -1.95 17.36 -20.85
C TRP A 114 -0.77 16.38 -20.78
N HIS A 115 0.32 16.80 -20.15
CA HIS A 115 1.56 16.03 -20.05
C HIS A 115 1.88 15.69 -18.59
N LEU A 116 1.53 14.51 -18.16
CA LEU A 116 1.89 13.97 -16.85
C LEU A 116 3.31 13.40 -16.90
N ARG A 117 4.21 13.96 -16.06
CA ARG A 117 5.64 13.69 -16.05
C ARG A 117 6.06 12.89 -14.83
N GLY A 118 6.99 11.93 -15.03
CA GLY A 118 7.71 11.25 -13.97
C GLY A 118 8.88 12.10 -13.44
N LEU A 119 9.91 11.43 -12.94
CA LEU A 119 11.16 12.09 -12.57
C LEU A 119 11.79 12.70 -13.81
N SER A 120 12.10 13.98 -13.76
CA SER A 120 12.69 14.71 -14.88
C SER A 120 14.01 15.35 -14.45
N SER A 121 14.97 15.48 -15.40
CA SER A 121 16.23 16.18 -15.18
C SER A 121 16.20 17.62 -15.68
N ASP A 122 15.31 17.94 -16.63
CA ASP A 122 15.17 19.25 -17.27
C ASP A 122 13.84 19.95 -17.00
N GLY A 123 12.93 19.25 -16.30
CA GLY A 123 11.56 19.73 -16.01
C GLY A 123 10.59 19.64 -17.21
N LEU A 124 11.04 19.21 -18.38
CA LEU A 124 10.26 19.14 -19.60
C LEU A 124 9.83 17.72 -19.95
N ILE A 125 10.75 16.75 -19.82
CA ILE A 125 10.51 15.34 -20.19
C ILE A 125 10.87 14.47 -19.00
N GLY A 126 9.98 13.55 -18.65
CA GLY A 126 10.22 12.54 -17.63
C GLY A 126 11.17 11.45 -18.13
N MET A 127 12.10 11.02 -17.29
CA MET A 127 13.02 9.93 -17.58
C MET A 127 12.32 8.58 -17.48
N SER A 128 12.58 7.69 -18.45
CA SER A 128 12.07 6.32 -18.42
C SER A 128 12.79 5.50 -17.33
N PRO A 129 12.06 4.90 -16.36
CA PRO A 129 12.67 3.99 -15.40
C PRO A 129 13.31 2.78 -16.06
N ILE A 130 12.74 2.28 -17.17
CA ILE A 130 13.31 1.19 -17.96
C ILE A 130 14.66 1.58 -18.56
N GLU A 131 14.77 2.81 -19.08
CA GLU A 131 16.01 3.30 -19.66
C GLU A 131 17.09 3.50 -18.61
N LEU A 132 16.73 4.00 -17.44
CA LEU A 132 17.63 4.15 -16.30
C LEU A 132 18.16 2.79 -15.80
N ALA A 133 17.33 1.74 -15.84
CA ALA A 133 17.69 0.38 -15.41
C ALA A 133 18.17 -0.51 -16.56
N ARG A 134 18.48 0.04 -17.73
CA ARG A 134 18.80 -0.73 -18.95
C ARG A 134 19.85 -1.80 -18.74
N GLU A 135 20.92 -1.50 -18.01
CA GLU A 135 22.01 -2.44 -17.77
C GLU A 135 21.56 -3.62 -16.88
N SER A 136 20.82 -3.34 -15.81
CA SER A 136 20.28 -4.39 -14.91
C SER A 136 19.27 -5.28 -15.65
N LEU A 137 18.34 -4.67 -16.40
CA LEU A 137 17.37 -5.41 -17.21
C LEU A 137 18.04 -6.22 -18.34
N GLY A 138 19.08 -5.65 -18.97
CA GLY A 138 19.87 -6.34 -19.98
C GLY A 138 20.57 -7.59 -19.43
N MET A 139 21.13 -7.50 -18.22
CA MET A 139 21.70 -8.65 -17.52
C MET A 139 20.65 -9.71 -17.20
N ALA A 140 19.46 -9.30 -16.77
CA ALA A 140 18.35 -10.21 -16.48
C ALA A 140 17.89 -10.97 -17.74
N LEU A 141 17.77 -10.29 -18.88
CA LEU A 141 17.45 -10.92 -20.17
C LEU A 141 18.54 -11.87 -20.62
N ALA A 142 19.80 -11.48 -20.53
CA ALA A 142 20.94 -12.35 -20.88
C ALA A 142 20.99 -13.63 -20.02
N ALA A 143 20.72 -13.49 -18.71
CA ALA A 143 20.62 -14.65 -17.83
C ALA A 143 19.42 -15.55 -18.19
N GLN A 144 18.29 -14.99 -18.56
CA GLN A 144 17.13 -15.73 -19.02
C GLN A 144 17.43 -16.49 -20.31
N ASP A 145 18.07 -15.85 -21.28
CA ASP A 145 18.48 -16.48 -22.55
C ASP A 145 19.52 -17.59 -22.34
N TYR A 146 20.44 -17.38 -21.41
CA TYR A 146 21.39 -18.42 -21.01
C TYR A 146 20.65 -19.63 -20.43
N GLY A 147 19.74 -19.40 -19.47
CA GLY A 147 18.96 -20.46 -18.86
C GLY A 147 18.07 -21.20 -19.88
N ALA A 148 17.41 -20.48 -20.77
CA ALA A 148 16.59 -21.07 -21.82
C ALA A 148 17.43 -21.99 -22.72
N ARG A 149 18.61 -21.56 -23.15
CA ARG A 149 19.54 -22.38 -23.95
C ARG A 149 20.08 -23.58 -23.15
N PHE A 150 20.42 -23.38 -21.89
CA PHE A 150 20.91 -24.45 -21.02
C PHE A 150 19.85 -25.57 -20.86
N PHE A 151 18.61 -25.20 -20.51
CA PHE A 151 17.54 -26.20 -20.39
C PHE A 151 17.10 -26.81 -21.72
N ALA A 152 17.12 -26.01 -22.79
CA ALA A 152 16.86 -26.56 -24.14
C ALA A 152 17.89 -27.58 -24.59
N ASN A 153 19.08 -27.61 -23.96
CA ASN A 153 20.14 -28.61 -24.20
C ASN A 153 20.20 -29.69 -23.10
N ASP A 154 19.06 -30.03 -22.48
CA ASP A 154 18.95 -31.04 -21.42
C ASP A 154 19.83 -30.77 -20.20
N ALA A 155 20.00 -29.49 -19.86
CA ALA A 155 20.86 -29.01 -18.77
C ALA A 155 22.32 -29.45 -18.88
N LYS A 156 22.77 -29.81 -20.09
CA LYS A 156 24.16 -30.12 -20.33
C LYS A 156 24.97 -28.85 -20.66
N PRO A 157 26.19 -28.73 -20.11
CA PRO A 157 27.07 -27.63 -20.49
C PRO A 157 27.28 -27.60 -22.00
N THR A 158 26.99 -26.49 -22.64
CA THR A 158 27.27 -26.29 -24.05
C THR A 158 28.75 -25.96 -24.22
N GLY A 159 29.54 -26.95 -24.39
CA GLY A 159 30.95 -26.75 -24.66
C GLY A 159 31.79 -27.89 -24.10
N GLY A 160 32.61 -28.40 -24.90
CA GLY A 160 33.63 -29.39 -24.61
C GLY A 160 34.57 -29.46 -25.78
N TRP A 161 35.69 -30.04 -25.56
CA TRP A 161 36.64 -30.35 -26.63
C TRP A 161 37.01 -31.81 -26.60
N ILE A 162 37.28 -32.35 -27.79
CA ILE A 162 37.70 -33.74 -27.93
C ILE A 162 39.19 -33.74 -28.14
N GLU A 163 39.89 -34.40 -27.24
CA GLU A 163 41.30 -34.69 -27.39
C GLU A 163 41.43 -35.97 -28.24
N PHE A 164 42.15 -35.87 -29.36
CA PHE A 164 42.47 -37.00 -30.21
C PHE A 164 44.00 -37.17 -30.22
N PRO A 165 44.53 -38.28 -29.68
CA PRO A 165 45.97 -38.52 -29.58
C PRO A 165 46.64 -38.76 -30.93
N GLY A 166 45.84 -38.96 -31.99
CA GLY A 166 46.30 -39.09 -33.36
C GLY A 166 46.10 -37.87 -34.21
N SER A 167 46.26 -37.97 -35.52
CA SER A 167 45.90 -36.97 -36.50
C SER A 167 44.85 -37.48 -37.46
N PHE A 168 43.92 -36.58 -37.88
CA PHE A 168 43.00 -36.94 -38.97
C PHE A 168 43.78 -37.08 -40.27
N LYS A 169 43.36 -38.06 -41.10
CA LYS A 169 44.03 -38.38 -42.37
C LYS A 169 44.05 -37.15 -43.31
N ASP A 170 42.97 -36.40 -43.31
CA ASP A 170 42.80 -35.20 -44.12
C ASP A 170 41.76 -34.27 -43.51
N ALA A 171 41.58 -33.08 -44.10
CA ALA A 171 40.62 -32.09 -43.64
C ALA A 171 39.14 -32.55 -43.78
N GLU A 172 38.87 -33.40 -44.76
CA GLU A 172 37.54 -33.98 -45.02
C GLU A 172 37.15 -34.93 -43.90
N ALA A 173 38.04 -35.84 -43.48
CA ALA A 173 37.81 -36.76 -42.35
C ALA A 173 37.54 -35.99 -41.06
N LYS A 174 38.24 -34.86 -40.82
CA LYS A 174 37.97 -33.98 -39.69
C LYS A 174 36.60 -33.33 -39.77
N ARG A 175 36.16 -32.91 -40.97
CA ARG A 175 34.84 -32.32 -41.18
C ARG A 175 33.73 -33.35 -40.95
N VAL A 176 33.83 -34.52 -41.54
CA VAL A 176 32.88 -35.63 -41.38
C VAL A 176 32.75 -36.01 -39.90
N PHE A 177 33.85 -36.14 -39.19
CA PHE A 177 33.81 -36.42 -37.74
C PHE A 177 33.07 -35.32 -36.96
N ARG A 178 33.38 -34.06 -37.21
CA ARG A 178 32.73 -32.94 -36.55
C ARG A 178 31.21 -32.93 -36.83
N ASP A 179 30.84 -33.10 -38.09
CA ASP A 179 29.43 -33.07 -38.52
C ASP A 179 28.65 -34.26 -37.94
N SER A 180 29.26 -35.46 -37.92
CA SER A 180 28.70 -36.65 -37.27
C SER A 180 28.54 -36.49 -35.76
N TYR A 181 29.54 -35.88 -35.11
CA TYR A 181 29.50 -35.62 -33.69
C TYR A 181 28.39 -34.62 -33.35
N GLN A 182 28.24 -33.54 -34.13
CA GLN A 182 27.16 -32.56 -33.96
C GLN A 182 25.78 -33.19 -34.22
N ALA A 183 25.65 -34.02 -35.24
CA ALA A 183 24.41 -34.75 -35.53
C ALA A 183 24.04 -35.75 -34.44
N ALA A 184 25.01 -36.42 -33.84
CA ALA A 184 24.80 -37.34 -32.73
C ALA A 184 24.37 -36.61 -31.42
N GLN A 185 24.69 -35.33 -31.28
CA GLN A 185 24.30 -34.51 -30.14
C GLN A 185 23.06 -33.64 -30.41
N SER A 186 22.46 -33.71 -31.59
CA SER A 186 21.31 -32.88 -31.96
C SER A 186 20.01 -33.68 -32.12
N GLY A 187 18.87 -33.01 -32.00
CA GLY A 187 17.54 -33.60 -32.24
C GLY A 187 17.19 -34.77 -31.31
N ALA A 188 16.62 -35.83 -31.83
CA ALA A 188 16.19 -37.02 -31.09
C ALA A 188 17.35 -37.88 -30.53
N ASN A 189 18.59 -37.56 -30.89
CA ASN A 189 19.79 -38.24 -30.39
C ASN A 189 20.40 -37.54 -29.16
N ARG A 190 19.86 -36.43 -28.73
CA ARG A 190 20.30 -35.75 -27.52
C ARG A 190 20.22 -36.70 -26.32
N GLY A 191 21.23 -36.69 -25.49
CA GLY A 191 21.28 -37.52 -24.27
C GLY A 191 21.72 -38.95 -24.47
N LYS A 192 21.93 -39.41 -25.68
CA LYS A 192 22.49 -40.76 -25.95
C LYS A 192 23.98 -40.79 -25.62
N VAL A 193 24.42 -41.99 -25.20
CA VAL A 193 25.84 -42.23 -24.92
C VAL A 193 26.65 -42.14 -26.24
N LEU A 194 27.67 -41.29 -26.23
CA LEU A 194 28.62 -41.18 -27.33
C LEU A 194 29.75 -42.21 -27.15
N VAL A 195 29.99 -42.98 -28.17
CA VAL A 195 31.16 -43.89 -28.20
C VAL A 195 32.28 -43.17 -28.92
N LEU A 196 33.38 -42.94 -28.21
CA LEU A 196 34.61 -42.34 -28.76
C LEU A 196 35.60 -43.47 -29.02
N GLU A 197 36.12 -43.52 -30.23
CA GLU A 197 37.09 -44.55 -30.68
C GLU A 197 38.52 -43.98 -30.70
N ASN A 198 39.49 -44.86 -30.91
CA ASN A 198 40.92 -44.51 -31.12
C ASN A 198 41.58 -43.68 -30.01
N GLY A 199 41.14 -43.89 -28.75
CA GLY A 199 41.71 -43.20 -27.60
C GLY A 199 41.28 -41.73 -27.44
N MET A 200 40.26 -41.29 -28.17
CA MET A 200 39.67 -39.98 -28.00
C MET A 200 39.11 -39.78 -26.60
N LYS A 201 39.35 -38.62 -26.01
CA LYS A 201 38.81 -38.22 -24.72
C LYS A 201 37.96 -36.99 -24.88
N PHE A 202 36.76 -37.00 -24.29
CA PHE A 202 35.94 -35.82 -24.20
C PHE A 202 36.26 -35.07 -22.90
N HIS A 203 36.66 -33.82 -23.03
CA HIS A 203 36.88 -32.94 -21.94
C HIS A 203 35.71 -31.97 -21.90
N GLU A 204 34.91 -32.08 -20.86
CA GLU A 204 33.80 -31.19 -20.60
C GLU A 204 34.37 -29.86 -20.05
N VAL A 205 33.99 -28.76 -20.67
CA VAL A 205 34.21 -27.44 -20.04
C VAL A 205 33.14 -27.31 -18.95
N GLY A 206 33.40 -28.01 -17.85
CA GLY A 206 32.48 -28.10 -16.75
C GLY A 206 32.45 -26.80 -15.96
N VAL A 207 31.28 -26.37 -15.65
CA VAL A 207 31.04 -25.36 -14.62
C VAL A 207 30.24 -26.02 -13.52
N THR A 208 30.95 -26.74 -12.69
CA THR A 208 30.45 -27.34 -11.46
C THR A 208 30.03 -26.24 -10.50
N ASN A 209 28.83 -26.34 -9.94
CA ASN A 209 28.20 -25.45 -8.95
C ASN A 209 27.33 -24.28 -9.48
N LYS A 210 26.91 -24.29 -10.75
CA LYS A 210 26.16 -23.16 -11.34
C LYS A 210 24.64 -23.21 -11.16
N ASP A 211 24.05 -24.36 -10.87
CA ASP A 211 22.57 -24.46 -10.84
C ASP A 211 21.99 -23.72 -9.64
N ALA A 212 22.62 -23.85 -8.46
CA ALA A 212 22.22 -23.12 -7.27
C ALA A 212 22.44 -21.59 -7.43
N GLN A 213 23.61 -21.21 -7.95
CA GLN A 213 23.95 -19.80 -8.19
C GLN A 213 23.06 -19.17 -9.27
N PHE A 214 22.65 -19.95 -10.30
CA PHE A 214 21.71 -19.46 -11.31
C PHE A 214 20.31 -19.19 -10.74
N LEU A 215 19.80 -20.06 -9.85
CA LEU A 215 18.53 -19.84 -9.18
C LEU A 215 18.58 -18.63 -8.25
N GLU A 216 19.68 -18.45 -7.51
CA GLU A 216 19.89 -17.27 -6.67
C GLU A 216 19.97 -15.99 -7.49
N LEU A 217 20.68 -16.01 -8.64
CA LEU A 217 20.74 -14.89 -9.57
C LEU A 217 19.35 -14.52 -10.10
N ARG A 218 18.52 -15.48 -10.46
CA ARG A 218 17.14 -15.22 -10.89
C ARG A 218 16.27 -14.62 -9.81
N LYS A 219 16.38 -15.09 -8.58
CA LYS A 219 15.70 -14.49 -7.43
C LYS A 219 16.15 -13.05 -7.21
N PHE A 220 17.46 -12.82 -7.25
CA PHE A 220 18.02 -11.47 -7.13
C PHE A 220 17.49 -10.52 -8.21
N GLN A 221 17.41 -10.98 -9.46
CA GLN A 221 16.88 -10.20 -10.59
C GLN A 221 15.41 -9.83 -10.41
N MET A 222 14.56 -10.75 -9.91
CA MET A 222 13.17 -10.43 -9.59
C MET A 222 13.08 -9.32 -8.52
N THR A 223 13.91 -9.43 -7.48
CA THR A 223 13.98 -8.43 -6.42
C THR A 223 14.49 -7.08 -6.94
N ASP A 224 15.45 -7.08 -7.87
CA ASP A 224 15.96 -5.85 -8.49
C ASP A 224 14.90 -5.12 -9.30
N VAL A 225 14.10 -5.86 -10.09
CA VAL A 225 12.97 -5.27 -10.81
C VAL A 225 11.92 -4.72 -9.83
N ALA A 226 11.62 -5.45 -8.76
CA ALA A 226 10.70 -4.99 -7.72
C ALA A 226 11.19 -3.69 -7.06
N ARG A 227 12.51 -3.58 -6.79
CA ARG A 227 13.15 -2.35 -6.26
C ARG A 227 13.06 -1.17 -7.21
N LEU A 228 13.26 -1.39 -8.51
CA LEU A 228 13.14 -0.35 -9.53
C LEU A 228 11.77 0.35 -9.47
N PHE A 229 10.72 -0.44 -9.31
CA PHE A 229 9.35 0.06 -9.22
C PHE A 229 8.87 0.31 -7.78
N ARG A 230 9.72 0.09 -6.77
CA ARG A 230 9.37 0.20 -5.33
C ARG A 230 8.16 -0.65 -4.96
N VAL A 231 8.05 -1.84 -5.55
CA VAL A 231 7.00 -2.81 -5.25
C VAL A 231 7.52 -3.81 -4.23
N PRO A 232 6.85 -4.03 -3.10
CA PRO A 232 7.27 -5.01 -2.10
C PRO A 232 7.29 -6.43 -2.67
N PRO A 233 8.27 -7.26 -2.30
CA PRO A 233 8.42 -8.61 -2.83
C PRO A 233 7.18 -9.51 -2.64
N HIS A 234 6.46 -9.38 -1.53
CA HIS A 234 5.24 -10.17 -1.30
C HIS A 234 4.14 -9.91 -2.34
N MET A 235 4.07 -8.71 -2.92
CA MET A 235 3.09 -8.37 -3.98
C MET A 235 3.40 -9.04 -5.32
N ILE A 236 4.63 -9.49 -5.54
CA ILE A 236 5.04 -10.30 -6.70
C ILE A 236 5.15 -11.79 -6.35
N ALA A 237 4.50 -12.22 -5.26
CA ALA A 237 4.48 -13.58 -4.74
C ALA A 237 5.86 -14.14 -4.29
N ASP A 238 6.82 -13.27 -3.98
CA ASP A 238 8.06 -13.65 -3.30
C ASP A 238 7.86 -13.58 -1.79
N LEU A 239 7.64 -14.74 -1.16
CA LEU A 239 7.30 -14.91 0.25
C LEU A 239 8.46 -15.49 1.07
N ASP A 240 9.66 -15.60 0.54
CA ASP A 240 10.78 -16.31 1.17
C ASP A 240 11.14 -15.78 2.60
N ARG A 241 10.79 -14.54 2.93
CA ARG A 241 11.02 -13.91 4.24
C ARG A 241 9.78 -13.23 4.82
N ALA A 242 8.61 -13.62 4.35
CA ALA A 242 7.36 -12.98 4.71
C ALA A 242 6.80 -13.58 6.02
N THR A 243 6.50 -12.71 6.99
CA THR A 243 5.66 -13.01 8.16
C THR A 243 4.42 -12.14 8.09
N PHE A 244 3.32 -12.53 8.76
CA PHE A 244 2.08 -11.76 8.70
C PHE A 244 2.26 -10.29 9.09
N SER A 245 2.94 -10.01 10.19
CA SER A 245 3.20 -8.65 10.65
C SER A 245 4.10 -7.85 9.69
N ASN A 246 5.03 -8.52 9.01
CA ASN A 246 5.92 -7.88 8.06
C ASN A 246 5.20 -7.55 6.75
N ILE A 247 4.25 -8.38 6.31
CA ILE A 247 3.42 -8.13 5.12
C ILE A 247 2.53 -6.89 5.33
N GLU A 248 1.88 -6.76 6.49
CA GLU A 248 1.07 -5.59 6.81
C GLU A 248 1.90 -4.30 6.81
N GLN A 249 3.05 -4.33 7.47
CA GLN A 249 3.98 -3.20 7.49
C GLN A 249 4.46 -2.83 6.08
N GLN A 250 4.88 -3.79 5.27
CA GLN A 250 5.29 -3.56 3.89
C GLN A 250 4.16 -3.05 3.00
N SER A 251 2.91 -3.46 3.26
CA SER A 251 1.74 -2.93 2.54
C SER A 251 1.50 -1.45 2.86
N LEU A 252 1.65 -1.04 4.11
CA LEU A 252 1.59 0.37 4.50
C LEU A 252 2.75 1.18 3.90
N GLU A 253 3.97 0.65 3.92
CA GLU A 253 5.13 1.27 3.30
C GLU A 253 4.95 1.45 1.79
N PHE A 254 4.33 0.49 1.11
CA PHE A 254 3.98 0.61 -0.31
C PHE A 254 3.03 1.78 -0.57
N VAL A 255 2.01 1.96 0.27
CA VAL A 255 1.10 3.11 0.14
C VAL A 255 1.87 4.40 0.37
N MET A 256 2.61 4.52 1.49
CA MET A 256 3.27 5.77 1.89
C MET A 256 4.43 6.16 0.96
N HIS A 257 5.26 5.20 0.53
CA HIS A 257 6.50 5.51 -0.19
C HIS A 257 6.42 5.30 -1.70
N THR A 258 5.39 4.57 -2.18
CA THR A 258 5.23 4.31 -3.60
C THR A 258 3.96 4.96 -4.16
N MET A 259 2.80 4.68 -3.57
CA MET A 259 1.54 5.14 -4.14
C MET A 259 1.28 6.63 -3.88
N THR A 260 1.54 7.13 -2.65
CA THR A 260 1.36 8.55 -2.33
C THR A 260 2.17 9.47 -3.26
N PRO A 261 3.48 9.26 -3.52
CA PRO A 261 4.22 10.11 -4.46
C PRO A 261 3.69 10.07 -5.90
N TRP A 262 3.08 8.96 -6.33
CA TRP A 262 2.42 8.90 -7.62
C TRP A 262 1.12 9.69 -7.64
N ALA A 263 0.29 9.58 -6.60
CA ALA A 263 -0.95 10.35 -6.47
C ALA A 263 -0.66 11.86 -6.44
N GLU A 264 0.29 12.31 -5.63
CA GLU A 264 0.73 13.71 -5.57
C GLU A 264 1.15 14.26 -6.94
N ARG A 265 1.83 13.44 -7.78
CA ARG A 265 2.16 13.84 -9.15
C ARG A 265 0.94 14.05 -10.03
N TRP A 266 -0.04 13.16 -9.92
CA TRP A 266 -1.30 13.29 -10.63
C TRP A 266 -2.06 14.52 -10.18
N GLU A 267 -2.23 14.71 -8.88
CA GLU A 267 -2.94 15.83 -8.27
C GLU A 267 -2.30 17.17 -8.67
N ALA A 268 -0.98 17.29 -8.52
CA ALA A 268 -0.24 18.48 -8.91
C ALA A 268 -0.34 18.77 -10.42
N SER A 269 -0.26 17.73 -11.27
CA SER A 269 -0.40 17.90 -12.73
C SER A 269 -1.81 18.27 -13.13
N ILE A 270 -2.84 17.69 -12.51
CA ILE A 270 -4.24 18.07 -12.72
C ILE A 270 -4.47 19.52 -12.33
N ALA A 271 -3.96 19.91 -11.15
CA ALA A 271 -4.11 21.27 -10.65
C ALA A 271 -3.43 22.31 -11.55
N SER A 272 -2.23 21.99 -12.08
CA SER A 272 -1.45 22.95 -12.86
C SER A 272 -1.83 23.01 -14.33
N GLU A 273 -2.37 21.95 -14.93
CA GLU A 273 -2.55 21.85 -16.38
C GLU A 273 -4.02 21.70 -16.82
N LEU A 274 -4.91 21.24 -15.93
CA LEU A 274 -6.33 21.06 -16.25
C LEU A 274 -7.27 22.03 -15.54
N LEU A 275 -6.85 22.60 -14.39
CA LEU A 275 -7.64 23.58 -13.65
C LEU A 275 -7.16 24.99 -13.99
N LEU A 276 -8.08 25.95 -14.01
CA LEU A 276 -7.74 27.35 -14.06
C LEU A 276 -7.38 27.86 -12.66
N GLU A 277 -6.49 28.85 -12.55
CA GLU A 277 -6.10 29.46 -11.27
C GLU A 277 -7.29 30.05 -10.49
N SER A 278 -8.39 30.37 -11.20
CA SER A 278 -9.63 30.89 -10.57
C SER A 278 -10.55 29.81 -10.01
N ASP A 279 -10.23 28.54 -10.26
CA ASP A 279 -11.07 27.44 -9.78
C ASP A 279 -10.67 27.08 -8.34
N ASP A 280 -11.58 27.31 -7.39
CA ASP A 280 -11.42 26.87 -5.99
C ASP A 280 -11.58 25.36 -5.84
N LEU A 281 -10.92 24.61 -6.75
CA LEU A 281 -11.02 23.16 -6.85
C LEU A 281 -9.72 22.47 -6.42
N GLU A 282 -9.89 21.33 -5.81
CA GLU A 282 -8.83 20.44 -5.39
C GLU A 282 -9.19 19.00 -5.75
N VAL A 283 -8.22 18.26 -6.25
CA VAL A 283 -8.41 16.83 -6.60
C VAL A 283 -7.53 16.02 -5.68
N GLU A 284 -8.11 15.02 -5.04
CA GLU A 284 -7.40 14.14 -4.12
C GLU A 284 -7.68 12.67 -4.42
N PHE A 285 -6.65 11.84 -4.31
CA PHE A 285 -6.78 10.39 -4.28
C PHE A 285 -7.05 9.91 -2.87
N ASN A 286 -8.08 9.09 -2.70
CA ASN A 286 -8.44 8.56 -1.40
C ASN A 286 -7.80 7.20 -1.16
N PHE A 287 -6.83 7.15 -0.25
CA PHE A 287 -6.12 5.93 0.16
C PHE A 287 -6.83 5.14 1.27
N ALA A 288 -7.94 5.64 1.81
CA ALA A 288 -8.60 5.01 2.95
C ALA A 288 -8.90 3.51 2.73
N ASN A 289 -9.22 3.11 1.49
CA ASN A 289 -9.47 1.71 1.16
C ASN A 289 -8.23 0.83 1.18
N LEU A 290 -7.06 1.36 0.80
CA LEU A 290 -5.78 0.64 0.83
C LEU A 290 -5.19 0.60 2.24
N MET A 291 -5.41 1.64 3.03
CA MET A 291 -4.95 1.75 4.42
C MET A 291 -5.90 1.09 5.43
N ARG A 292 -7.06 0.62 4.98
CA ARG A 292 -7.99 -0.16 5.79
C ARG A 292 -7.32 -1.49 6.14
N GLY A 293 -6.62 -1.51 7.27
CA GLY A 293 -6.15 -2.71 7.93
C GLY A 293 -7.27 -3.71 8.21
N ASP A 294 -7.02 -4.66 9.07
CA ASP A 294 -8.02 -5.63 9.48
C ASP A 294 -9.29 -4.97 10.06
N ALA A 295 -10.36 -5.72 10.20
CA ALA A 295 -11.64 -5.24 10.74
C ALA A 295 -11.49 -4.65 12.15
N ALA A 296 -10.51 -5.11 12.93
CA ALA A 296 -10.27 -4.64 14.29
C ALA A 296 -9.67 -3.22 14.31
N SER A 297 -8.65 -2.96 13.51
CA SER A 297 -8.04 -1.62 13.37
C SER A 297 -9.04 -0.59 12.86
N ARG A 298 -9.87 -0.97 11.88
CA ARG A 298 -10.94 -0.12 11.35
C ARG A 298 -12.02 0.18 12.38
N SER A 299 -12.44 -0.83 13.14
CA SER A 299 -13.40 -0.66 14.23
C SER A 299 -12.88 0.30 15.29
N ALA A 300 -11.60 0.15 15.68
CA ALA A 300 -10.95 1.05 16.64
C ALA A 300 -10.86 2.49 16.12
N TYR A 301 -10.56 2.69 14.85
CA TYR A 301 -10.53 4.01 14.19
C TYR A 301 -11.89 4.69 14.25
N TYR A 302 -12.97 4.01 13.83
CA TYR A 302 -14.31 4.58 13.86
C TYR A 302 -14.78 4.82 15.31
N GLN A 303 -14.51 3.90 16.21
CA GLN A 303 -14.83 4.07 17.63
C GLN A 303 -14.15 5.32 18.18
N SER A 304 -12.85 5.48 17.95
CA SER A 304 -12.11 6.66 18.41
C SER A 304 -12.65 7.94 17.76
N GLY A 305 -12.93 7.95 16.46
CA GLY A 305 -13.44 9.11 15.74
C GLY A 305 -14.79 9.58 16.25
N ILE A 306 -15.72 8.65 16.44
CA ILE A 306 -17.06 8.92 16.90
C ILE A 306 -17.06 9.35 18.39
N GLN A 307 -16.30 8.64 19.24
CA GLN A 307 -16.23 8.96 20.68
C GLN A 307 -15.56 10.30 20.96
N ASN A 308 -14.53 10.68 20.19
CA ASN A 308 -13.85 11.98 20.36
C ASN A 308 -14.50 13.12 19.56
N GLY A 309 -15.59 12.84 18.83
CA GLY A 309 -16.39 13.88 18.18
C GLY A 309 -15.80 14.49 16.91
N TRP A 310 -14.70 13.93 16.35
CA TRP A 310 -14.14 14.42 15.09
C TRP A 310 -14.69 13.66 13.85
N LEU A 311 -15.48 12.61 14.07
CA LEU A 311 -16.16 11.86 13.01
C LEU A 311 -17.63 11.66 13.40
N THR A 312 -18.54 12.01 12.51
CA THR A 312 -19.98 11.75 12.73
C THR A 312 -20.33 10.29 12.44
N ARG A 313 -21.43 9.83 12.98
CA ARG A 313 -21.92 8.46 12.74
C ARG A 313 -22.31 8.25 11.28
N ASN A 314 -22.85 9.27 10.59
CA ASN A 314 -23.20 9.20 9.18
C ASN A 314 -21.97 9.23 8.28
N GLU A 315 -20.91 9.95 8.63
CA GLU A 315 -19.61 9.87 7.90
C GLU A 315 -19.00 8.48 8.00
N ALA A 316 -19.01 7.85 9.17
CA ALA A 316 -18.57 6.46 9.32
C ALA A 316 -19.43 5.48 8.49
N ARG A 317 -20.75 5.69 8.45
CA ARG A 317 -21.67 4.91 7.60
C ARG A 317 -21.38 5.11 6.11
N ALA A 318 -21.16 6.35 5.68
CA ALA A 318 -20.81 6.67 4.29
C ALA A 318 -19.47 6.05 3.89
N ALA A 319 -18.49 6.00 4.81
CA ALA A 319 -17.23 5.32 4.58
C ALA A 319 -17.39 3.79 4.38
N GLU A 320 -18.43 3.19 4.95
CA GLU A 320 -18.78 1.77 4.79
C GLU A 320 -19.86 1.52 3.71
N ASN A 321 -20.16 2.51 2.85
CA ASN A 321 -21.21 2.45 1.83
C ASN A 321 -22.62 2.17 2.39
N LEU A 322 -22.89 2.61 3.61
CA LEU A 322 -24.20 2.52 4.23
C LEU A 322 -24.94 3.83 4.07
N ASN A 323 -26.25 3.77 3.84
CA ASN A 323 -27.10 4.96 3.75
C ASN A 323 -27.10 5.77 5.05
N PRO A 324 -27.14 7.11 4.98
CA PRO A 324 -27.27 7.95 6.16
C PRO A 324 -28.60 7.66 6.90
N ILE A 325 -28.59 7.93 8.19
CA ILE A 325 -29.77 7.85 9.05
C ILE A 325 -30.00 9.22 9.66
N ASP A 326 -31.23 9.70 9.66
CA ASP A 326 -31.59 10.98 10.23
C ASP A 326 -31.20 11.07 11.71
N GLY A 327 -30.63 12.21 12.12
CA GLY A 327 -30.19 12.45 13.49
C GLY A 327 -28.79 11.88 13.84
N LEU A 328 -28.04 11.36 12.88
CA LEU A 328 -26.67 10.86 13.09
C LEU A 328 -25.56 11.76 12.52
N ASP A 329 -25.91 12.98 12.08
CA ASP A 329 -24.96 13.94 11.49
C ASP A 329 -24.24 14.82 12.55
N GLU A 330 -24.75 14.84 13.78
CA GLU A 330 -24.12 15.59 14.85
C GLU A 330 -22.97 14.77 15.48
N PRO A 331 -21.78 15.40 15.65
CA PRO A 331 -20.67 14.77 16.36
C PRO A 331 -21.05 14.57 17.84
N LEU A 332 -20.71 13.39 18.38
CA LEU A 332 -20.88 13.13 19.80
C LEU A 332 -19.89 14.01 20.60
N ARG A 333 -20.42 14.72 21.60
CA ARG A 333 -19.59 15.45 22.57
C ARG A 333 -19.58 14.64 23.87
N PRO A 334 -18.41 14.16 24.33
CA PRO A 334 -18.31 13.52 25.63
C PRO A 334 -18.76 14.52 26.72
N LEU A 335 -19.62 14.08 27.62
CA LEU A 335 -20.19 14.91 28.69
C LEU A 335 -19.12 15.55 29.59
N ASN A 336 -17.94 14.93 29.69
CA ASN A 336 -16.80 15.43 30.42
C ASN A 336 -15.94 16.48 29.68
N MET A 337 -16.31 16.82 28.45
CA MET A 337 -15.60 17.83 27.61
C MET A 337 -16.54 18.98 27.20
N VAL A 338 -17.70 19.13 27.83
CA VAL A 338 -18.58 20.27 27.61
C VAL A 338 -18.02 21.47 28.41
N GLU A 339 -17.56 22.50 27.71
CA GLU A 339 -17.17 23.77 28.35
C GLU A 339 -18.39 24.43 29.00
N GLU A 340 -18.21 24.91 30.23
CA GLU A 340 -19.25 25.54 31.07
C GLU A 340 -19.82 26.85 30.46
N HIS A 341 -19.36 27.30 29.30
CA HIS A 341 -19.70 28.58 28.69
C HIS A 341 -20.87 28.57 27.68
N ALA A 342 -21.53 27.42 27.46
CA ALA A 342 -22.70 27.36 26.57
C ALA A 342 -24.06 27.62 27.27
N ALA A 343 -24.06 28.06 28.51
CA ALA A 343 -25.28 28.31 29.28
C ALA A 343 -25.55 29.81 29.55
N GLN A 344 -25.33 30.67 28.54
CA GLN A 344 -25.80 32.05 28.58
C GLN A 344 -26.37 32.46 27.22
N ASP A 345 -27.54 31.97 26.91
CA ASP A 345 -28.58 32.70 26.16
C ASP A 345 -29.94 32.07 26.44
N GLY A 346 -30.65 32.76 27.29
CA GLY A 346 -32.06 32.87 27.51
C GLY A 346 -33.00 31.68 27.31
N ASP A 347 -33.39 31.03 28.39
CA ASP A 347 -34.82 30.95 28.70
C ASP A 347 -35.03 30.49 30.17
N ASP A 348 -36.12 30.93 30.74
CA ASP A 348 -36.64 30.84 32.11
C ASP A 348 -36.38 29.48 32.83
N PRO A 349 -36.06 29.45 34.12
CA PRO A 349 -35.86 28.23 34.86
C PRO A 349 -37.18 27.57 35.21
N ALA A 350 -37.70 26.74 34.33
CA ALA A 350 -38.72 25.77 34.69
C ALA A 350 -38.03 24.42 35.00
N GLU A 351 -38.06 24.12 36.29
CA GLU A 351 -37.93 22.78 36.88
C GLU A 351 -37.16 21.74 36.07
N VAL A 352 -35.84 21.68 36.25
CA VAL A 352 -35.10 20.41 36.03
C VAL A 352 -35.06 19.67 37.36
N GLU A 353 -36.07 18.80 37.52
CA GLU A 353 -35.99 17.74 38.53
C GLU A 353 -34.67 16.99 38.32
N SER A 354 -33.89 16.94 39.39
CA SER A 354 -32.70 16.13 39.52
C SER A 354 -32.97 14.66 39.10
N ILE A 355 -32.52 14.25 37.93
CA ILE A 355 -32.33 12.85 37.61
C ILE A 355 -31.09 12.40 38.36
N VAL A 356 -31.25 12.15 39.63
CA VAL A 356 -30.30 11.41 40.44
C VAL A 356 -30.34 9.95 40.02
N SER A 357 -29.25 9.53 39.40
CA SER A 357 -28.72 8.15 39.35
C SER A 357 -29.74 7.01 39.50
N GLU A 358 -30.04 6.38 38.40
CA GLU A 358 -30.73 5.11 38.39
C GLU A 358 -29.91 3.99 39.06
N PRO A 359 -30.59 3.07 39.76
CA PRO A 359 -29.96 1.88 40.38
C PRO A 359 -29.25 0.94 39.39
N ALA A 360 -29.42 1.12 38.10
CA ALA A 360 -28.79 0.35 37.03
C ALA A 360 -27.29 0.59 36.88
N ASP A 361 -26.81 1.80 37.16
CA ASP A 361 -25.39 2.13 37.03
C ASP A 361 -24.56 1.64 38.22
N ALA A 362 -25.10 1.70 39.42
CA ALA A 362 -24.47 1.11 40.60
C ALA A 362 -24.37 -0.42 40.49
N ALA A 363 -25.36 -1.08 39.95
CA ALA A 363 -25.31 -2.54 39.70
C ALA A 363 -24.29 -2.92 38.61
N ARG A 364 -24.13 -2.07 37.59
CA ARG A 364 -23.09 -2.26 36.55
C ARG A 364 -21.68 -2.07 37.10
N LEU A 365 -21.47 -1.08 37.94
CA LEU A 365 -20.18 -0.81 38.55
C LEU A 365 -19.79 -1.92 39.54
N ASP A 366 -20.73 -2.39 40.36
CA ASP A 366 -20.55 -3.55 41.25
C ASP A 366 -20.21 -4.84 40.47
N ALA A 367 -20.84 -5.04 39.32
CA ALA A 367 -20.52 -6.17 38.43
C ALA A 367 -19.12 -6.07 37.84
N LEU A 368 -18.67 -4.87 37.44
CA LEU A 368 -17.32 -4.60 36.92
C LEU A 368 -16.24 -4.83 38.00
N ILE A 369 -16.44 -4.28 39.20
CA ILE A 369 -15.55 -4.50 40.36
C ILE A 369 -15.46 -5.98 40.69
N SER A 370 -16.58 -6.68 40.74
CA SER A 370 -16.64 -8.10 41.02
C SER A 370 -15.94 -8.95 39.97
N SER A 371 -16.13 -8.63 38.68
CA SER A 371 -15.47 -9.35 37.56
C SER A 371 -13.97 -9.16 37.55
N THR A 372 -13.50 -7.95 37.86
CA THR A 372 -12.08 -7.60 37.95
C THR A 372 -11.43 -8.27 39.14
N ALA A 373 -12.08 -8.22 40.31
CA ALA A 373 -11.64 -8.88 41.55
C ALA A 373 -11.50 -10.40 41.37
N ASN A 374 -12.47 -11.07 40.75
CA ASN A 374 -12.41 -12.50 40.46
C ASN A 374 -11.26 -12.87 39.52
N ARG A 375 -10.96 -12.06 38.53
CA ARG A 375 -9.83 -12.26 37.61
C ARG A 375 -8.50 -12.19 38.35
N TRP A 376 -8.33 -11.18 39.19
CA TRP A 376 -7.13 -10.99 39.97
C TRP A 376 -6.97 -12.03 41.07
N ALA A 377 -8.07 -12.44 41.73
CA ALA A 377 -8.03 -13.51 42.72
C ALA A 377 -7.51 -14.82 42.15
N ARG A 378 -7.94 -15.22 40.96
CA ARG A 378 -7.40 -16.42 40.26
C ARG A 378 -5.93 -16.30 39.92
N ARG A 379 -5.44 -15.11 39.55
CA ARG A 379 -4.02 -14.88 39.26
C ARG A 379 -3.18 -14.98 40.53
N LEU A 380 -3.59 -14.29 41.58
CA LEU A 380 -2.87 -14.27 42.87
C LEU A 380 -2.90 -15.61 43.58
N ALA A 381 -4.01 -16.35 43.50
CA ALA A 381 -4.08 -17.71 44.06
C ALA A 381 -3.09 -18.69 43.39
N LYS A 382 -2.77 -18.48 42.11
CA LYS A 382 -1.79 -19.27 41.37
C LYS A 382 -0.36 -18.84 41.65
N SER A 383 -0.07 -17.54 41.69
CA SER A 383 1.29 -17.00 41.84
C SER A 383 1.77 -17.04 43.32
N LYS A 384 0.84 -16.92 44.27
CA LYS A 384 1.09 -16.75 45.71
C LYS A 384 2.10 -15.66 46.07
N GLN A 385 2.37 -14.74 45.15
CA GLN A 385 3.28 -13.61 45.27
C GLN A 385 2.70 -12.40 44.64
N LEU A 386 2.93 -11.22 45.21
CA LEU A 386 2.54 -9.92 44.70
C LEU A 386 3.79 -9.07 44.48
N ASP A 387 4.27 -9.00 43.28
CA ASP A 387 5.43 -8.20 42.92
C ASP A 387 5.07 -6.70 42.67
N ALA A 388 6.09 -5.85 42.47
CA ALA A 388 5.90 -4.43 42.26
C ALA A 388 5.07 -4.15 40.97
N LYS A 389 5.19 -5.02 39.96
CA LYS A 389 4.44 -4.90 38.69
C LYS A 389 2.98 -5.27 38.90
N ASP A 390 2.69 -6.30 39.68
CA ASP A 390 1.31 -6.69 40.01
C ASP A 390 0.62 -5.61 40.85
N ARG A 391 1.30 -4.90 41.74
CA ARG A 391 0.77 -3.78 42.52
C ARG A 391 0.41 -2.59 41.65
N ALA A 392 1.27 -2.23 40.66
CA ALA A 392 0.99 -1.18 39.72
C ALA A 392 -0.24 -1.52 38.85
N LEU A 393 -0.34 -2.74 38.35
CA LEU A 393 -1.47 -3.20 37.57
C LEU A 393 -2.79 -3.29 38.36
N LEU A 394 -2.72 -3.62 39.68
CA LEU A 394 -3.88 -3.58 40.58
C LEU A 394 -4.34 -2.13 40.82
N SER A 395 -3.40 -1.20 40.98
CA SER A 395 -3.63 0.21 41.12
C SER A 395 -4.42 0.73 39.92
N ASP A 396 -3.97 0.40 38.70
CA ASP A 396 -4.65 0.78 37.45
C ASP A 396 -6.02 0.10 37.29
N ALA A 397 -6.10 -1.19 37.57
CA ALA A 397 -7.33 -1.98 37.40
C ALA A 397 -8.49 -1.56 38.30
N PHE A 398 -8.22 -1.03 39.46
CA PHE A 398 -9.22 -0.53 40.43
C PHE A 398 -9.22 1.01 40.54
N ALA A 399 -8.45 1.69 39.69
CA ALA A 399 -8.27 3.16 39.72
C ALA A 399 -7.90 3.71 41.12
N LEU A 400 -7.07 2.99 41.84
CA LEU A 400 -6.68 3.30 43.22
C LEU A 400 -5.25 3.84 43.31
N PRO A 401 -4.95 4.77 44.21
CA PRO A 401 -3.55 5.13 44.51
C PRO A 401 -2.73 3.90 44.96
N ILE A 402 -1.52 3.78 44.44
CA ILE A 402 -0.64 2.63 44.72
C ILE A 402 -0.42 2.38 46.25
N ALA A 403 -0.41 3.46 47.04
CA ALA A 403 -0.29 3.40 48.48
C ALA A 403 -1.44 2.60 49.16
N LYS A 404 -2.66 2.66 48.61
CA LYS A 404 -3.79 1.87 49.11
C LYS A 404 -3.68 0.40 48.74
N VAL A 405 -3.12 0.10 47.56
CA VAL A 405 -2.81 -1.28 47.15
C VAL A 405 -1.70 -1.86 48.05
N ASP A 406 -0.71 -1.06 48.39
CA ASP A 406 0.36 -1.46 49.30
C ASP A 406 -0.15 -1.71 50.73
N GLU A 407 -1.03 -0.85 51.23
CA GLU A 407 -1.69 -1.01 52.53
C GLU A 407 -2.56 -2.30 52.58
N TRP A 408 -3.31 -2.54 51.51
CA TRP A 408 -4.08 -3.77 51.36
C TRP A 408 -3.16 -5.00 51.30
N ALA A 409 -2.10 -4.95 50.47
CA ALA A 409 -1.14 -6.04 50.35
C ALA A 409 -0.42 -6.39 51.65
N ALA A 410 -0.15 -5.39 52.50
CA ALA A 410 0.47 -5.57 53.80
C ALA A 410 -0.46 -6.25 54.82
N ARG A 411 -1.77 -6.17 54.63
CA ARG A 411 -2.76 -6.82 55.54
C ARG A 411 -3.06 -8.26 55.16
N ILE A 412 -2.64 -8.73 54.00
CA ILE A 412 -3.02 -10.01 53.44
C ILE A 412 -1.83 -10.97 53.35
N GLU A 413 -1.95 -12.11 54.04
CA GLU A 413 -1.02 -13.25 53.87
C GLU A 413 -1.48 -14.09 52.66
N LEU A 414 -1.01 -13.74 51.45
CA LEU A 414 -1.38 -14.39 50.19
C LEU A 414 -1.21 -15.92 50.18
N ALA A 415 -0.32 -16.45 51.00
CA ALA A 415 -0.04 -17.88 51.06
C ALA A 415 -1.12 -18.70 51.74
N SER A 416 -1.96 -18.07 52.57
CA SER A 416 -2.97 -18.71 53.41
C SER A 416 -4.40 -18.58 52.92
N LEU A 417 -4.64 -17.72 51.91
CA LEU A 417 -6.00 -17.39 51.44
C LEU A 417 -6.43 -18.23 50.24
N THR A 418 -7.72 -18.59 50.22
CA THR A 418 -8.36 -19.24 49.08
C THR A 418 -8.70 -18.21 47.97
N GLU A 419 -8.97 -18.69 46.75
CA GLU A 419 -9.43 -17.83 45.64
C GLU A 419 -10.67 -17.02 46.02
N GLN A 420 -11.57 -17.59 46.78
CA GLN A 420 -12.79 -16.92 47.23
C GLN A 420 -12.53 -15.83 48.26
N ASP A 421 -11.60 -16.04 49.19
CA ASP A 421 -11.20 -15.04 50.19
C ASP A 421 -10.47 -13.85 49.53
N LEU A 422 -9.60 -14.12 48.56
CA LEU A 422 -8.92 -13.10 47.77
C LEU A 422 -9.90 -12.28 46.94
N SER A 423 -10.91 -12.93 46.35
CA SER A 423 -11.93 -12.24 45.58
C SER A 423 -12.75 -11.29 46.47
N ARG A 424 -13.20 -11.71 47.63
CA ARG A 424 -13.91 -10.87 48.61
C ARG A 424 -13.08 -9.67 49.03
N SER A 425 -11.83 -9.88 49.41
CA SER A 425 -10.92 -8.81 49.84
C SER A 425 -10.64 -7.80 48.75
N LEU A 426 -10.54 -8.22 47.49
CA LEU A 426 -10.37 -7.32 46.34
C LEU A 426 -11.64 -6.54 46.01
N ILE A 427 -12.84 -7.12 46.18
CA ILE A 427 -14.12 -6.42 46.04
C ILE A 427 -14.25 -5.34 47.12
N GLU A 428 -13.87 -5.63 48.38
CA GLU A 428 -13.86 -4.61 49.44
C GLU A 428 -12.85 -3.49 49.15
N LEU A 429 -11.68 -3.79 48.60
CA LEU A 429 -10.70 -2.79 48.19
C LEU A 429 -11.27 -1.84 47.14
N GLY A 430 -11.98 -2.36 46.12
CA GLY A 430 -12.63 -1.56 45.07
C GLY A 430 -13.76 -0.69 45.61
N LYS A 431 -14.64 -1.24 46.48
CA LYS A 431 -15.81 -0.53 47.04
C LYS A 431 -15.46 0.57 48.04
N ASN A 432 -14.40 0.40 48.85
CA ASN A 432 -13.97 1.41 49.81
C ASN A 432 -13.46 2.72 49.19
N HIS A 433 -13.31 2.77 47.87
CA HIS A 433 -12.99 4.01 47.14
C HIS A 433 -14.21 4.91 46.96
N GLU A 434 -15.40 4.34 46.77
CA GLU A 434 -16.62 5.12 46.49
C GLU A 434 -17.11 5.92 47.70
N SER A 435 -16.99 5.35 48.88
CA SER A 435 -17.38 6.06 50.11
C SER A 435 -16.49 7.25 50.46
N SER A 436 -15.28 7.34 49.90
CA SER A 436 -14.35 8.47 50.12
C SER A 436 -14.44 9.55 49.01
N ALA A 437 -15.05 9.24 47.86
CA ALA A 437 -15.21 10.18 46.75
C ALA A 437 -16.55 10.98 46.83
N SER A 438 -17.54 10.51 47.56
CA SER A 438 -18.82 11.18 47.77
C SER A 438 -18.80 12.22 48.92
N CYS A 439 -17.65 12.49 49.50
CA CYS A 439 -17.44 13.49 50.58
C CYS A 439 -16.44 14.57 50.20
N ARG A 440 -16.34 14.94 48.89
CA ARG A 440 -15.62 16.13 48.49
C ARG A 440 -16.40 16.89 47.44
#